data_715e15016c6a24ffa81fb883dc275d1e
#
_entry.id   715e15016c6a24ffa81fb883dc275d1e
#
_cell.length_a   1.000
_cell.length_b   1.000
_cell.length_c   1.000
_cell.angle_alpha   90.00
_cell.angle_beta   90.00
_cell.angle_gamma   90.00
#
_symmetry.space_group_name_H-M   'P 1'
#
loop_
_entity.id
_entity.type
_entity.pdbx_description
1 polymer ?
#
loop_
_entity_poly.entity_id
_entity_poly.type
_entity_poly.pdbx_seq_one_letter_code
_entity_poly.pdbx_strand_id
1 'polypeptide(L)'
;MNSYTGIGRRALFAAGTLLATPALAQRAARPTLLATTGMVGDLVRGVAGEGFNVETLIGEGVDPHLFRPTRSDVSRLLRADAVFYNGHRLEGRMTEVLARAAAQGDHVLAVAEALPRERLRPNEDYPDAADPHVWMDPTLWAECAPPVARVLSRLRPGQDFGPGVEATRQRLARLDAYAREVLAPIPAASRVLLTAHDAFAYFGARYEIQVESIQGLSTEAEASLANIEAMVNLIVERRIPAVFTESSVPDRAVRALIEGARARGQRVVLGGTLYSDAMGRPGTYTGTYEGMMDHNITTIARALGGNPPARGLNDRL
;
A
#
# COMPACT_ATOMS: atom_id res chain seq x y z
N MET A 1 55.50 -90.99 11.12
CA MET A 1 54.12 -91.41 11.21
C MET A 1 53.31 -90.15 11.41
N ASN A 2 52.42 -89.89 10.46
CA ASN A 2 51.76 -88.67 10.19
C ASN A 2 50.82 -88.15 11.27
N SER A 3 50.84 -86.84 11.49
CA SER A 3 49.74 -86.11 12.15
C SER A 3 49.45 -84.82 11.37
N TYR A 4 48.36 -84.80 10.69
CA TYR A 4 47.82 -83.59 10.03
C TYR A 4 47.10 -82.73 11.02
N THR A 5 47.48 -81.47 11.11
CA THR A 5 46.77 -80.43 11.88
C THR A 5 45.94 -79.59 10.91
N GLY A 6 44.64 -79.62 11.15
CA GLY A 6 43.66 -78.78 10.36
C GLY A 6 43.68 -77.32 10.73
N ILE A 7 43.71 -76.49 9.71
CA ILE A 7 43.65 -75.03 9.84
C ILE A 7 42.19 -74.62 9.85
N GLY A 8 41.72 -74.03 10.96
CA GLY A 8 40.40 -73.43 11.09
C GLY A 8 40.28 -72.06 10.39
N ARG A 9 39.36 -71.96 9.45
CA ARG A 9 38.98 -70.68 8.79
C ARG A 9 38.17 -69.83 9.76
N ARG A 10 38.75 -68.74 10.25
CA ARG A 10 38.02 -67.66 10.97
C ARG A 10 37.41 -66.76 9.91
N ALA A 11 36.05 -66.76 9.77
CA ALA A 11 35.32 -65.79 9.02
C ALA A 11 35.26 -64.46 9.77
N LEU A 12 35.90 -63.42 9.22
CA LEU A 12 35.72 -62.05 9.69
C LEU A 12 34.39 -61.49 9.10
N PHE A 13 33.39 -61.28 9.98
CA PHE A 13 32.24 -60.47 9.67
C PHE A 13 32.64 -58.99 9.81
N ALA A 14 32.84 -58.30 8.68
CA ALA A 14 32.97 -56.86 8.67
C ALA A 14 31.54 -56.24 8.78
N ALA A 15 31.17 -55.75 9.95
CA ALA A 15 29.97 -54.96 10.16
C ALA A 15 30.17 -53.57 9.53
N GLY A 16 29.62 -53.37 8.34
CA GLY A 16 29.56 -52.06 7.71
C GLY A 16 28.54 -51.15 8.42
N THR A 17 29.00 -50.25 9.27
CA THR A 17 28.17 -49.14 9.82
C THR A 17 27.87 -48.17 8.71
N LEU A 18 26.64 -48.21 8.14
CA LEU A 18 26.09 -47.15 7.31
C LEU A 18 25.90 -45.91 8.20
N LEU A 19 26.83 -44.98 8.12
CA LEU A 19 26.63 -43.61 8.60
C LEU A 19 25.55 -42.92 7.75
N ALA A 20 24.30 -42.94 8.22
CA ALA A 20 23.25 -42.10 7.70
C ALA A 20 23.63 -40.63 7.96
N THR A 21 24.21 -39.97 6.97
CA THR A 21 24.35 -38.50 6.98
C THR A 21 22.96 -37.92 7.05
N PRO A 22 22.61 -37.07 8.06
CA PRO A 22 21.36 -36.36 8.04
C PRO A 22 21.40 -35.45 6.79
N ALA A 23 20.52 -35.72 5.82
CA ALA A 23 20.25 -34.80 4.74
C ALA A 23 19.74 -33.50 5.40
N LEU A 24 20.64 -32.53 5.55
CA LEU A 24 20.25 -31.16 5.83
C LEU A 24 19.29 -30.76 4.69
N ALA A 25 17.97 -30.85 4.96
CA ALA A 25 16.96 -30.36 4.05
C ALA A 25 17.30 -28.87 3.85
N GLN A 26 17.92 -28.57 2.72
CA GLN A 26 18.25 -27.22 2.31
C GLN A 26 16.91 -26.49 2.22
N ARG A 27 16.63 -25.65 3.21
CA ARG A 27 15.39 -24.89 3.30
C ARG A 27 15.31 -24.11 2.00
N ALA A 28 14.44 -24.56 1.08
CA ALA A 28 14.28 -23.90 -0.22
C ALA A 28 14.09 -22.41 0.02
N ALA A 29 14.88 -21.59 -0.66
CA ALA A 29 14.80 -20.15 -0.52
C ALA A 29 13.34 -19.71 -0.75
N ARG A 30 12.84 -18.83 0.11
CA ARG A 30 11.49 -18.28 -0.05
C ARG A 30 11.46 -17.45 -1.33
N PRO A 31 10.48 -17.64 -2.21
CA PRO A 31 10.33 -16.77 -3.38
C PRO A 31 10.24 -15.31 -2.97
N THR A 32 10.88 -14.45 -3.75
CA THR A 32 10.89 -13.00 -3.54
C THR A 32 9.80 -12.34 -4.35
N LEU A 33 8.88 -11.68 -3.67
CA LEU A 33 7.81 -10.88 -4.24
C LEU A 33 8.21 -9.41 -4.10
N LEU A 34 8.23 -8.67 -5.21
CA LEU A 34 8.53 -7.25 -5.18
C LEU A 34 7.26 -6.44 -5.38
N ALA A 35 6.95 -5.58 -4.43
CA ALA A 35 5.87 -4.60 -4.51
C ALA A 35 6.45 -3.21 -4.78
N THR A 36 5.77 -2.38 -5.57
CA THR A 36 6.22 -1.01 -5.82
C THR A 36 6.06 -0.12 -4.61
N THR A 37 4.86 -0.06 -4.03
CA THR A 37 4.53 0.80 -2.89
C THR A 37 4.30 0.00 -1.61
N GLY A 38 4.30 0.70 -0.47
CA GLY A 38 4.00 0.10 0.83
C GLY A 38 2.62 -0.54 0.89
N MET A 39 1.59 0.13 0.32
CA MET A 39 0.20 -0.33 0.29
C MET A 39 0.08 -1.65 -0.48
N VAL A 40 0.68 -1.71 -1.66
CA VAL A 40 0.75 -2.96 -2.46
C VAL A 40 1.49 -4.05 -1.68
N GLY A 41 2.63 -3.70 -1.04
CA GLY A 41 3.41 -4.64 -0.25
C GLY A 41 2.63 -5.22 0.95
N ASP A 42 1.84 -4.40 1.66
CA ASP A 42 0.99 -4.86 2.77
C ASP A 42 -0.12 -5.81 2.29
N LEU A 43 -0.78 -5.47 1.17
CA LEU A 43 -1.77 -6.32 0.53
C LEU A 43 -1.18 -7.69 0.18
N VAL A 44 -0.02 -7.69 -0.49
CA VAL A 44 0.67 -8.92 -0.90
C VAL A 44 1.08 -9.75 0.31
N ARG A 45 1.63 -9.15 1.38
CA ARG A 45 1.97 -9.85 2.64
C ARG A 45 0.75 -10.49 3.28
N GLY A 46 -0.37 -9.76 3.32
CA GLY A 46 -1.64 -10.25 3.89
C GLY A 46 -2.15 -11.50 3.20
N VAL A 47 -2.01 -11.58 1.87
CA VAL A 47 -2.45 -12.74 1.07
C VAL A 47 -1.43 -13.86 1.07
N ALA A 48 -0.12 -13.54 0.94
CA ALA A 48 0.96 -14.51 0.76
C ALA A 48 1.31 -15.29 2.05
N GLY A 49 1.15 -14.64 3.21
CA GLY A 49 1.61 -15.22 4.49
C GLY A 49 3.13 -15.37 4.57
N GLU A 50 3.61 -16.22 5.48
CA GLU A 50 5.04 -16.35 5.81
C GLU A 50 5.88 -17.12 4.78
N GLY A 51 5.27 -17.71 3.77
CA GLY A 51 5.94 -18.55 2.77
C GLY A 51 6.81 -17.80 1.77
N PHE A 52 6.77 -16.46 1.76
CA PHE A 52 7.40 -15.58 0.79
C PHE A 52 8.23 -14.49 1.45
N ASN A 53 9.21 -13.95 0.71
CA ASN A 53 9.91 -12.73 1.05
C ASN A 53 9.28 -11.58 0.28
N VAL A 54 8.58 -10.64 0.96
CA VAL A 54 7.93 -9.51 0.32
C VAL A 54 8.74 -8.25 0.53
N GLU A 55 9.35 -7.77 -0.54
CA GLU A 55 10.12 -6.53 -0.58
C GLU A 55 9.25 -5.38 -1.11
N THR A 56 9.55 -4.16 -0.65
CA THR A 56 8.95 -2.92 -1.18
C THR A 56 10.03 -2.10 -1.87
N LEU A 57 9.72 -1.53 -3.03
CA LEU A 57 10.66 -0.77 -3.83
C LEU A 57 10.73 0.69 -3.40
N ILE A 58 9.56 1.34 -3.28
CA ILE A 58 9.39 2.75 -2.93
C ILE A 58 9.15 2.84 -1.43
N GLY A 59 10.02 3.55 -0.74
CA GLY A 59 10.06 3.60 0.73
C GLY A 59 9.13 4.64 1.35
N GLU A 60 9.26 4.80 2.67
CA GLU A 60 8.54 5.78 3.48
C GLU A 60 8.74 7.20 2.94
N GLY A 61 7.65 7.96 2.84
CA GLY A 61 7.67 9.38 2.46
C GLY A 61 8.10 9.67 1.02
N VAL A 62 8.31 8.64 0.20
CA VAL A 62 8.69 8.80 -1.19
C VAL A 62 7.45 8.79 -2.08
N ASP A 63 7.30 9.84 -2.86
CA ASP A 63 6.24 10.01 -3.83
C ASP A 63 6.42 9.04 -5.03
N PRO A 64 5.49 8.13 -5.29
CA PRO A 64 5.56 7.18 -6.40
C PRO A 64 5.43 7.84 -7.77
N HIS A 65 4.70 8.95 -7.90
CA HIS A 65 4.54 9.68 -9.16
C HIS A 65 5.89 10.24 -9.66
N LEU A 66 6.74 10.66 -8.72
CA LEU A 66 8.05 11.26 -9.00
C LEU A 66 9.21 10.26 -8.90
N PHE A 67 8.93 9.00 -8.52
CA PHE A 67 9.97 8.01 -8.29
C PHE A 67 10.79 7.73 -9.55
N ARG A 68 12.12 7.78 -9.40
CA ARG A 68 13.07 7.48 -10.47
C ARG A 68 13.87 6.24 -10.09
N PRO A 69 13.64 5.10 -10.76
CA PRO A 69 14.32 3.87 -10.42
C PRO A 69 15.83 3.98 -10.70
N THR A 70 16.62 3.46 -9.78
CA THR A 70 18.05 3.26 -9.96
C THR A 70 18.33 1.97 -10.72
N ARG A 71 19.59 1.74 -11.12
CA ARG A 71 20.00 0.45 -11.72
C ARG A 71 19.78 -0.72 -10.77
N SER A 72 19.96 -0.50 -9.46
CA SER A 72 19.69 -1.53 -8.45
C SER A 72 18.21 -1.86 -8.35
N ASP A 73 17.32 -0.88 -8.47
CA ASP A 73 15.87 -1.10 -8.46
C ASP A 73 15.42 -1.92 -9.67
N VAL A 74 15.91 -1.58 -10.86
CA VAL A 74 15.67 -2.38 -12.07
C VAL A 74 16.20 -3.81 -11.88
N SER A 75 17.38 -3.98 -11.28
CA SER A 75 17.94 -5.30 -11.00
C SER A 75 17.10 -6.10 -9.99
N ARG A 76 16.48 -5.46 -9.01
CA ARG A 76 15.53 -6.11 -8.07
C ARG A 76 14.26 -6.54 -8.79
N LEU A 77 13.70 -5.70 -9.67
CA LEU A 77 12.55 -6.04 -10.53
C LEU A 77 12.81 -7.31 -11.35
N LEU A 78 13.97 -7.38 -12.00
CA LEU A 78 14.33 -8.50 -12.89
C LEU A 78 14.62 -9.81 -12.13
N ARG A 79 14.96 -9.75 -10.84
CA ARG A 79 15.26 -10.94 -10.02
C ARG A 79 14.08 -11.42 -9.18
N ALA A 80 13.03 -10.64 -9.09
CA ALA A 80 11.83 -11.03 -8.33
C ALA A 80 11.10 -12.18 -9.01
N ASP A 81 10.61 -13.13 -8.21
CA ASP A 81 9.77 -14.24 -8.71
C ASP A 81 8.38 -13.75 -9.13
N ALA A 82 7.89 -12.66 -8.52
CA ALA A 82 6.74 -11.90 -9.01
C ALA A 82 6.85 -10.43 -8.62
N VAL A 83 6.22 -9.58 -9.43
CA VAL A 83 6.16 -8.12 -9.23
C VAL A 83 4.70 -7.68 -9.13
N PHE A 84 4.42 -6.88 -8.11
CA PHE A 84 3.11 -6.29 -7.87
C PHE A 84 3.26 -4.76 -7.86
N TYR A 85 2.48 -4.09 -8.67
CA TYR A 85 2.46 -2.63 -8.74
C TYR A 85 1.02 -2.12 -8.72
N ASN A 86 0.83 -0.85 -8.40
CA ASN A 86 -0.53 -0.31 -8.33
C ASN A 86 -1.20 -0.28 -9.71
N GLY A 87 -0.53 0.30 -10.69
CA GLY A 87 -1.09 0.56 -12.01
C GLY A 87 -1.74 1.94 -12.11
N HIS A 88 -2.52 2.15 -13.16
CA HIS A 88 -3.17 3.43 -13.46
C HIS A 88 -2.21 4.63 -13.44
N ARG A 89 -0.95 4.40 -13.86
CA ARG A 89 0.12 5.41 -13.96
C ARG A 89 0.62 5.96 -12.62
N LEU A 90 0.26 5.35 -11.47
CA LEU A 90 0.78 5.77 -10.16
C LEU A 90 2.31 5.82 -10.15
N GLU A 91 2.95 4.78 -10.71
CA GLU A 91 4.40 4.65 -10.70
C GLU A 91 5.13 5.55 -11.70
N GLY A 92 4.48 6.58 -12.19
CA GLY A 92 5.07 7.64 -13.00
C GLY A 92 5.99 7.12 -14.10
N ARG A 93 7.30 7.39 -13.96
CA ARG A 93 8.33 6.99 -14.95
C ARG A 93 8.54 5.49 -15.10
N MET A 94 8.07 4.67 -14.16
CA MET A 94 8.16 3.21 -14.25
C MET A 94 6.98 2.59 -15.01
N THR A 95 5.90 3.32 -15.24
CA THR A 95 4.64 2.81 -15.83
C THR A 95 4.90 1.99 -17.10
N GLU A 96 5.66 2.52 -18.05
CA GLU A 96 5.93 1.81 -19.31
C GLU A 96 6.78 0.54 -19.14
N VAL A 97 7.74 0.55 -18.21
CA VAL A 97 8.60 -0.60 -17.94
C VAL A 97 7.79 -1.70 -17.30
N LEU A 98 6.95 -1.35 -16.32
CA LEU A 98 6.06 -2.28 -15.62
C LEU A 98 4.98 -2.85 -16.56
N ALA A 99 4.36 -2.02 -17.39
CA ALA A 99 3.38 -2.47 -18.38
C ALA A 99 4.00 -3.43 -19.41
N ARG A 100 5.21 -3.15 -19.88
CA ARG A 100 5.94 -4.08 -20.78
C ARG A 100 6.28 -5.39 -20.09
N ALA A 101 6.69 -5.37 -18.83
CA ALA A 101 6.96 -6.56 -18.05
C ALA A 101 5.68 -7.39 -17.82
N ALA A 102 4.55 -6.74 -17.52
CA ALA A 102 3.25 -7.39 -17.37
C ALA A 102 2.78 -8.07 -18.67
N ALA A 103 3.05 -7.46 -19.82
CA ALA A 103 2.71 -8.06 -21.13
C ALA A 103 3.58 -9.29 -21.49
N GLN A 104 4.73 -9.48 -20.83
CA GLN A 104 5.65 -10.59 -21.11
C GLN A 104 5.42 -11.81 -20.21
N GLY A 105 4.65 -11.70 -19.13
CA GLY A 105 4.44 -12.83 -18.24
C GLY A 105 3.46 -12.59 -17.10
N ASP A 106 2.83 -13.67 -16.68
CA ASP A 106 1.77 -13.71 -15.67
C ASP A 106 2.27 -13.48 -14.21
N HIS A 107 3.54 -13.19 -14.02
CA HIS A 107 4.17 -12.94 -12.73
C HIS A 107 4.28 -11.43 -12.38
N VAL A 108 3.78 -10.55 -13.27
CA VAL A 108 3.71 -9.11 -13.05
C VAL A 108 2.24 -8.69 -13.05
N LEU A 109 1.78 -8.06 -11.97
CA LEU A 109 0.37 -7.70 -11.77
C LEU A 109 0.22 -6.22 -11.37
N ALA A 110 -0.54 -5.47 -12.18
CA ALA A 110 -1.13 -4.19 -11.78
C ALA A 110 -2.37 -4.47 -10.92
N VAL A 111 -2.27 -4.29 -9.60
CA VAL A 111 -3.31 -4.76 -8.67
C VAL A 111 -4.60 -3.96 -8.80
N ALA A 112 -4.52 -2.65 -9.02
CA ALA A 112 -5.69 -1.80 -9.18
C ALA A 112 -6.34 -1.92 -10.56
N GLU A 113 -5.57 -2.25 -11.61
CA GLU A 113 -6.09 -2.49 -12.96
C GLU A 113 -6.85 -3.81 -13.07
N ALA A 114 -6.72 -4.71 -12.07
CA ALA A 114 -7.52 -5.92 -12.00
C ALA A 114 -8.96 -5.70 -11.53
N LEU A 115 -9.30 -4.49 -11.12
CA LEU A 115 -10.66 -4.09 -10.72
C LEU A 115 -11.52 -3.76 -11.94
N PRO A 116 -12.85 -3.99 -11.86
CA PRO A 116 -13.77 -3.59 -12.91
C PRO A 116 -13.74 -2.06 -13.15
N ARG A 117 -13.63 -1.64 -14.41
CA ARG A 117 -13.51 -0.23 -14.79
C ARG A 117 -14.65 0.65 -14.28
N GLU A 118 -15.86 0.13 -14.24
CA GLU A 118 -17.06 0.79 -13.75
C GLU A 118 -17.04 1.09 -12.24
N ARG A 119 -16.13 0.47 -11.51
CA ARG A 119 -15.89 0.73 -10.07
C ARG A 119 -14.85 1.81 -9.83
N LEU A 120 -14.13 2.20 -10.88
CA LEU A 120 -12.99 3.11 -10.80
C LEU A 120 -13.41 4.53 -11.16
N ARG A 121 -12.79 5.50 -10.51
CA ARG A 121 -12.95 6.92 -10.83
C ARG A 121 -12.17 7.26 -12.10
N PRO A 122 -12.67 8.18 -12.92
CA PRO A 122 -11.94 8.61 -14.12
C PRO A 122 -10.66 9.35 -13.74
N ASN A 123 -9.69 9.31 -14.63
CA ASN A 123 -8.51 10.16 -14.60
C ASN A 123 -8.68 11.20 -15.73
N GLU A 124 -8.76 12.47 -15.37
CA GLU A 124 -9.01 13.55 -16.37
C GLU A 124 -7.78 13.80 -17.24
N ASP A 125 -6.56 13.59 -16.69
CA ASP A 125 -5.30 13.79 -17.40
C ASP A 125 -5.02 12.65 -18.39
N TYR A 126 -5.47 11.42 -18.06
CA TYR A 126 -5.20 10.20 -18.82
C TYR A 126 -6.47 9.38 -19.00
N PRO A 127 -7.24 9.57 -20.10
CA PRO A 127 -8.51 8.88 -20.32
C PRO A 127 -8.42 7.35 -20.42
N ASP A 128 -7.23 6.82 -20.71
CA ASP A 128 -6.91 5.38 -20.74
C ASP A 128 -6.63 4.80 -19.35
N ALA A 129 -6.41 5.62 -18.35
CA ALA A 129 -6.21 5.24 -16.96
C ALA A 129 -7.42 5.57 -16.08
N ALA A 130 -7.41 5.12 -14.84
CA ALA A 130 -8.29 5.58 -13.78
C ALA A 130 -7.50 6.38 -12.75
N ASP A 131 -8.19 7.02 -11.80
CA ASP A 131 -7.58 7.53 -10.59
C ASP A 131 -6.86 6.37 -9.87
N PRO A 132 -5.54 6.46 -9.64
CA PRO A 132 -4.76 5.36 -9.11
C PRO A 132 -4.98 5.09 -7.61
N HIS A 133 -5.56 6.03 -6.84
CA HIS A 133 -5.58 6.04 -5.38
C HIS A 133 -6.68 5.13 -4.78
N VAL A 134 -6.90 3.95 -5.38
CA VAL A 134 -7.98 3.01 -5.00
C VAL A 134 -7.86 2.50 -3.57
N TRP A 135 -6.66 2.49 -2.99
CA TRP A 135 -6.43 2.09 -1.60
C TRP A 135 -7.10 3.02 -0.57
N MET A 136 -7.53 4.20 -0.98
CA MET A 136 -8.25 5.12 -0.10
C MET A 136 -9.69 4.67 0.20
N ASP A 137 -10.22 3.70 -0.55
CA ASP A 137 -11.43 2.94 -0.18
C ASP A 137 -11.03 1.52 0.27
N PRO A 138 -11.08 1.21 1.57
CA PRO A 138 -10.71 -0.12 2.08
C PRO A 138 -11.51 -1.26 1.46
N THR A 139 -12.76 -1.02 1.07
CA THR A 139 -13.61 -2.07 0.50
C THR A 139 -13.24 -2.36 -0.95
N LEU A 140 -12.90 -1.34 -1.71
CA LEU A 140 -12.38 -1.49 -3.08
C LEU A 140 -10.98 -2.12 -3.06
N TRP A 141 -10.12 -1.70 -2.13
CA TRP A 141 -8.79 -2.27 -1.96
C TRP A 141 -8.82 -3.76 -1.60
N ALA A 142 -9.81 -4.21 -0.82
CA ALA A 142 -10.00 -5.63 -0.50
C ALA A 142 -10.25 -6.50 -1.75
N GLU A 143 -10.83 -5.93 -2.79
CA GLU A 143 -11.09 -6.64 -4.06
C GLU A 143 -9.81 -6.88 -4.88
N CYS A 144 -8.70 -6.21 -4.55
CA CYS A 144 -7.38 -6.48 -5.13
C CYS A 144 -6.73 -7.76 -4.59
N ALA A 145 -7.20 -8.34 -3.46
CA ALA A 145 -6.61 -9.52 -2.85
C ALA A 145 -6.76 -10.81 -3.69
N PRO A 146 -7.92 -11.15 -4.31
CA PRO A 146 -8.04 -12.33 -5.16
C PRO A 146 -7.12 -12.34 -6.39
N PRO A 147 -6.91 -11.24 -7.13
CA PRO A 147 -5.89 -11.16 -8.17
C PRO A 147 -4.48 -11.50 -7.70
N VAL A 148 -4.07 -11.01 -6.51
CA VAL A 148 -2.79 -11.35 -5.89
C VAL A 148 -2.72 -12.86 -5.64
N ALA A 149 -3.75 -13.47 -5.03
CA ALA A 149 -3.79 -14.90 -4.77
C ALA A 149 -3.63 -15.74 -6.05
N ARG A 150 -4.20 -15.30 -7.18
CA ARG A 150 -4.04 -16.00 -8.48
C ARG A 150 -2.58 -16.04 -8.95
N VAL A 151 -1.82 -14.95 -8.79
CA VAL A 151 -0.39 -14.93 -9.11
C VAL A 151 0.39 -15.85 -8.17
N LEU A 152 0.12 -15.80 -6.87
CA LEU A 152 0.78 -16.65 -5.87
C LEU A 152 0.52 -18.14 -6.10
N SER A 153 -0.69 -18.53 -6.52
CA SER A 153 -1.05 -19.93 -6.83
C SER A 153 -0.25 -20.48 -8.00
N ARG A 154 0.20 -19.64 -8.95
CA ARG A 154 1.11 -20.07 -10.03
C ARG A 154 2.53 -20.30 -9.53
N LEU A 155 3.01 -19.48 -8.57
CA LEU A 155 4.33 -19.65 -7.95
C LEU A 155 4.41 -20.84 -6.98
N ARG A 156 3.28 -21.18 -6.37
CA ARG A 156 3.15 -22.28 -5.40
C ARG A 156 1.92 -23.12 -5.72
N PRO A 157 1.97 -23.96 -6.78
CA PRO A 157 0.87 -24.87 -7.10
C PRO A 157 0.54 -25.77 -5.91
N GLY A 158 -0.75 -25.85 -5.57
CA GLY A 158 -1.24 -26.67 -4.45
C GLY A 158 -1.30 -25.94 -3.10
N GLN A 159 -0.75 -24.73 -2.96
CA GLN A 159 -0.96 -23.90 -1.78
C GLN A 159 -2.28 -23.12 -1.91
N ASP A 160 -3.11 -23.19 -0.86
CA ASP A 160 -4.35 -22.41 -0.77
C ASP A 160 -4.08 -21.01 -0.18
N PHE A 161 -4.39 -19.98 -0.94
CA PHE A 161 -4.30 -18.58 -0.52
C PHE A 161 -5.65 -17.97 -0.13
N GLY A 162 -6.74 -18.75 -0.19
CA GLY A 162 -8.08 -18.34 0.22
C GLY A 162 -8.14 -17.79 1.64
N PRO A 163 -7.54 -18.44 2.64
CA PRO A 163 -7.48 -17.91 4.01
C PRO A 163 -6.84 -16.53 4.13
N GLY A 164 -5.76 -16.26 3.36
CA GLY A 164 -5.10 -14.95 3.33
C GLY A 164 -5.98 -13.86 2.70
N VAL A 165 -6.70 -14.20 1.63
CA VAL A 165 -7.68 -13.30 1.00
C VAL A 165 -8.79 -12.96 1.98
N GLU A 166 -9.35 -13.97 2.67
CA GLU A 166 -10.44 -13.76 3.60
C GLU A 166 -10.02 -12.95 4.83
N ALA A 167 -8.86 -13.26 5.42
CA ALA A 167 -8.30 -12.48 6.52
C ALA A 167 -8.07 -11.01 6.13
N THR A 168 -7.60 -10.75 4.90
CA THR A 168 -7.43 -9.40 4.38
C THR A 168 -8.78 -8.69 4.25
N ARG A 169 -9.79 -9.33 3.68
CA ARG A 169 -11.14 -8.77 3.57
C ARG A 169 -11.75 -8.41 4.92
N GLN A 170 -11.63 -9.30 5.89
CA GLN A 170 -12.17 -9.07 7.25
C GLN A 170 -11.45 -7.90 7.94
N ARG A 171 -10.13 -7.80 7.81
CA ARG A 171 -9.34 -6.69 8.35
C ARG A 171 -9.81 -5.35 7.76
N LEU A 172 -9.96 -5.28 6.44
CA LEU A 172 -10.38 -4.07 5.73
C LEU A 172 -11.85 -3.72 5.99
N ALA A 173 -12.71 -4.70 6.16
CA ALA A 173 -14.11 -4.48 6.56
C ALA A 173 -14.23 -3.87 7.96
N ARG A 174 -13.40 -4.31 8.93
CA ARG A 174 -13.36 -3.68 10.27
C ARG A 174 -12.89 -2.22 10.20
N LEU A 175 -11.91 -1.94 9.37
CA LEU A 175 -11.41 -0.58 9.15
C LEU A 175 -12.47 0.33 8.53
N ASP A 176 -13.22 -0.17 7.53
CA ASP A 176 -14.35 0.56 6.93
C ASP A 176 -15.47 0.83 7.94
N ALA A 177 -15.82 -0.15 8.78
CA ALA A 177 -16.81 0.03 9.83
C ALA A 177 -16.39 1.11 10.84
N TYR A 178 -15.14 1.08 11.29
CA TYR A 178 -14.56 2.11 12.15
C TYR A 178 -14.63 3.50 11.51
N ALA A 179 -14.23 3.61 10.23
CA ALA A 179 -14.28 4.88 9.52
C ALA A 179 -15.70 5.46 9.48
N ARG A 180 -16.70 4.62 9.14
CA ARG A 180 -18.11 5.04 9.14
C ARG A 180 -18.56 5.55 10.49
N GLU A 181 -18.21 4.86 11.55
CA GLU A 181 -18.59 5.23 12.91
C GLU A 181 -18.03 6.60 13.32
N VAL A 182 -16.72 6.79 13.15
CA VAL A 182 -16.04 8.00 13.67
C VAL A 182 -16.18 9.23 12.76
N LEU A 183 -16.45 9.04 11.47
CA LEU A 183 -16.65 10.13 10.50
C LEU A 183 -18.12 10.58 10.43
N ALA A 184 -19.09 9.72 10.79
CA ALA A 184 -20.52 10.05 10.74
C ALA A 184 -20.89 11.30 11.57
N PRO A 185 -20.32 11.55 12.78
CA PRO A 185 -20.66 12.72 13.57
C PRO A 185 -20.11 14.06 13.02
N ILE A 186 -19.25 14.05 12.00
CA ILE A 186 -18.73 15.30 11.41
C ILE A 186 -19.91 16.15 10.90
N PRO A 187 -20.03 17.42 11.37
CA PRO A 187 -21.09 18.30 10.91
C PRO A 187 -21.06 18.52 9.40
N ALA A 188 -22.22 18.56 8.74
CA ALA A 188 -22.32 18.70 7.29
C ALA A 188 -21.53 19.89 6.73
N ALA A 189 -21.50 21.02 7.43
CA ALA A 189 -20.74 22.20 7.03
C ALA A 189 -19.20 21.98 7.10
N SER A 190 -18.74 21.01 7.91
CA SER A 190 -17.31 20.69 8.09
C SER A 190 -16.85 19.49 7.24
N ARG A 191 -17.76 18.84 6.47
CA ARG A 191 -17.44 17.66 5.65
C ARG A 191 -16.69 18.04 4.37
N VAL A 192 -15.60 18.79 4.53
CA VAL A 192 -14.69 19.16 3.43
C VAL A 192 -13.28 18.79 3.85
N LEU A 193 -12.66 17.92 3.10
CA LEU A 193 -11.26 17.50 3.26
C LEU A 193 -10.43 18.22 2.21
N LEU A 194 -9.56 19.15 2.65
CA LEU A 194 -8.67 19.90 1.78
C LEU A 194 -7.23 19.44 1.97
N THR A 195 -6.62 18.90 0.91
CA THR A 195 -5.33 18.22 0.90
C THR A 195 -4.33 18.85 -0.08
N ALA A 196 -3.08 18.41 -0.06
CA ALA A 196 -2.04 18.93 -0.94
C ALA A 196 -2.22 18.47 -2.39
N HIS A 197 -2.58 17.18 -2.63
CA HIS A 197 -2.91 16.66 -3.97
C HIS A 197 -4.17 15.79 -3.93
N ASP A 198 -4.71 15.42 -5.10
CA ASP A 198 -5.99 14.71 -5.25
C ASP A 198 -5.84 13.19 -5.09
N ALA A 199 -5.43 12.75 -3.89
CA ALA A 199 -5.33 11.33 -3.54
C ALA A 199 -6.55 10.77 -2.81
N PHE A 200 -7.46 11.62 -2.34
CA PHE A 200 -8.51 11.21 -1.39
C PHE A 200 -9.90 11.10 -2.03
N ALA A 201 -10.01 11.14 -3.37
CA ALA A 201 -11.31 11.13 -4.05
C ALA A 201 -12.14 9.85 -3.77
N TYR A 202 -11.49 8.68 -3.69
CA TYR A 202 -12.16 7.42 -3.28
C TYR A 202 -12.60 7.46 -1.81
N PHE A 203 -11.78 8.00 -0.91
CA PHE A 203 -12.13 8.21 0.50
C PHE A 203 -13.35 9.13 0.63
N GLY A 204 -13.35 10.26 -0.08
CA GLY A 204 -14.46 11.21 -0.08
C GLY A 204 -15.76 10.58 -0.57
N ALA A 205 -15.71 9.84 -1.68
CA ALA A 205 -16.87 9.12 -2.20
C ALA A 205 -17.39 8.04 -1.24
N ARG A 206 -16.47 7.32 -0.58
CA ARG A 206 -16.85 6.24 0.35
C ARG A 206 -17.53 6.74 1.61
N TYR A 207 -17.06 7.89 2.16
CA TYR A 207 -17.49 8.41 3.45
C TYR A 207 -18.29 9.71 3.35
N GLU A 208 -18.74 10.09 2.14
CA GLU A 208 -19.55 11.28 1.89
C GLU A 208 -18.87 12.58 2.40
N ILE A 209 -17.56 12.71 2.14
CA ILE A 209 -16.77 13.89 2.45
C ILE A 209 -16.37 14.54 1.12
N GLN A 210 -16.64 15.83 0.95
CA GLN A 210 -16.18 16.58 -0.21
C GLN A 210 -14.66 16.69 -0.14
N VAL A 211 -13.97 16.30 -1.20
CA VAL A 211 -12.50 16.41 -1.29
C VAL A 211 -12.15 17.55 -2.21
N GLU A 212 -11.25 18.39 -1.76
CA GLU A 212 -10.64 19.48 -2.50
C GLU A 212 -9.12 19.38 -2.38
N SER A 213 -8.41 19.69 -3.46
CA SER A 213 -6.97 19.55 -3.49
C SER A 213 -6.30 20.74 -4.19
N ILE A 214 -5.04 21.01 -3.83
CA ILE A 214 -4.27 22.10 -4.44
C ILE A 214 -3.65 21.66 -5.76
N GLN A 215 -3.20 20.39 -5.83
CA GLN A 215 -2.64 19.75 -7.03
C GLN A 215 -3.60 18.68 -7.55
N GLY A 216 -3.44 18.29 -8.82
CA GLY A 216 -4.21 17.21 -9.45
C GLY A 216 -3.85 15.83 -8.94
N LEU A 217 -4.29 14.79 -9.68
CA LEU A 217 -4.04 13.38 -9.37
C LEU A 217 -2.55 13.03 -9.38
N SER A 218 -1.77 13.65 -10.26
CA SER A 218 -0.31 13.50 -10.29
C SER A 218 0.35 14.71 -9.65
N THR A 219 1.40 14.46 -8.87
CA THR A 219 2.23 15.50 -8.25
C THR A 219 3.34 16.03 -9.18
N GLU A 220 3.40 15.55 -10.44
CA GLU A 220 4.41 16.03 -11.42
C GLU A 220 4.26 17.53 -11.74
N ALA A 221 3.04 18.05 -11.72
CA ALA A 221 2.77 19.47 -11.87
C ALA A 221 2.69 20.15 -10.50
N GLU A 222 3.46 21.22 -10.32
CA GLU A 222 3.35 22.03 -9.10
C GLU A 222 1.99 22.76 -9.02
N ALA A 223 1.55 23.06 -7.81
CA ALA A 223 0.37 23.87 -7.55
C ALA A 223 0.48 25.24 -8.23
N SER A 224 -0.49 25.60 -9.07
CA SER A 224 -0.54 26.94 -9.66
C SER A 224 -0.95 27.98 -8.62
N LEU A 225 -0.52 29.23 -8.79
CA LEU A 225 -0.95 30.34 -7.92
C LEU A 225 -2.48 30.50 -7.98
N ALA A 226 -3.08 30.32 -9.13
CA ALA A 226 -4.54 30.41 -9.33
C ALA A 226 -5.28 29.34 -8.49
N ASN A 227 -4.77 28.11 -8.42
CA ASN A 227 -5.37 27.07 -7.58
C ASN A 227 -5.24 27.40 -6.10
N ILE A 228 -4.09 27.92 -5.67
CA ILE A 228 -3.89 28.36 -4.29
C ILE A 228 -4.91 29.46 -3.92
N GLU A 229 -5.09 30.46 -4.79
CA GLU A 229 -6.07 31.53 -4.59
C GLU A 229 -7.51 31.01 -4.55
N ALA A 230 -7.88 30.09 -5.44
CA ALA A 230 -9.18 29.45 -5.46
C ALA A 230 -9.46 28.69 -4.16
N MET A 231 -8.49 27.94 -3.65
CA MET A 231 -8.61 27.21 -2.38
C MET A 231 -8.69 28.16 -1.18
N VAL A 232 -7.96 29.29 -1.18
CA VAL A 232 -8.10 30.34 -0.15
C VAL A 232 -9.51 30.93 -0.18
N ASN A 233 -10.08 31.22 -1.35
CA ASN A 233 -11.46 31.68 -1.48
C ASN A 233 -12.44 30.66 -0.89
N LEU A 234 -12.30 29.40 -1.25
CA LEU A 234 -13.13 28.30 -0.74
C LEU A 234 -13.07 28.17 0.79
N ILE A 235 -11.87 28.27 1.37
CA ILE A 235 -11.67 28.24 2.83
C ILE A 235 -12.45 29.39 3.50
N VAL A 236 -12.36 30.59 2.95
CA VAL A 236 -13.02 31.79 3.51
C VAL A 236 -14.55 31.70 3.35
N GLU A 237 -15.04 31.38 2.16
CA GLU A 237 -16.48 31.33 1.84
C GLU A 237 -17.19 30.23 2.65
N ARG A 238 -16.58 29.06 2.76
CA ARG A 238 -17.18 27.90 3.44
C ARG A 238 -16.77 27.75 4.89
N ARG A 239 -15.90 28.63 5.39
CA ARG A 239 -15.37 28.60 6.76
C ARG A 239 -14.77 27.25 7.13
N ILE A 240 -13.98 26.68 6.20
CA ILE A 240 -13.34 25.38 6.38
C ILE A 240 -12.45 25.44 7.64
N PRO A 241 -12.63 24.52 8.62
CA PRO A 241 -11.95 24.62 9.89
C PRO A 241 -10.48 24.18 9.84
N ALA A 242 -10.15 23.19 8.97
CA ALA A 242 -8.85 22.57 8.91
C ALA A 242 -8.43 22.23 7.48
N VAL A 243 -7.14 22.25 7.22
CA VAL A 243 -6.47 21.78 6.01
C VAL A 243 -5.39 20.76 6.40
N PHE A 244 -4.98 19.89 5.47
CA PHE A 244 -4.08 18.78 5.80
C PHE A 244 -2.85 18.80 4.91
N THR A 245 -1.68 18.51 5.52
CA THR A 245 -0.46 18.17 4.79
C THR A 245 -0.42 16.68 4.50
N GLU A 246 0.52 16.26 3.68
CA GLU A 246 0.71 14.86 3.31
C GLU A 246 2.16 14.43 3.51
N SER A 247 2.37 13.14 3.82
CA SER A 247 3.69 12.62 4.16
C SER A 247 4.64 12.53 2.94
N SER A 248 4.08 12.46 1.73
CA SER A 248 4.83 12.31 0.46
C SER A 248 4.92 13.60 -0.37
N VAL A 249 4.22 14.69 0.05
CA VAL A 249 4.16 15.96 -0.69
C VAL A 249 4.70 17.11 0.17
N PRO A 250 5.51 18.03 -0.39
CA PRO A 250 5.98 19.21 0.35
C PRO A 250 4.84 20.10 0.85
N ASP A 251 4.91 20.54 2.11
CA ASP A 251 3.84 21.27 2.81
C ASP A 251 3.72 22.76 2.47
N ARG A 252 4.60 23.31 1.62
CA ARG A 252 4.66 24.76 1.34
C ARG A 252 3.33 25.32 0.78
N ALA A 253 2.65 24.58 -0.09
CA ALA A 253 1.38 25.03 -0.67
C ALA A 253 0.27 25.08 0.39
N VAL A 254 0.19 24.09 1.27
CA VAL A 254 -0.76 24.05 2.40
C VAL A 254 -0.47 25.20 3.39
N ARG A 255 0.80 25.51 3.67
CA ARG A 255 1.16 26.67 4.50
C ARG A 255 0.72 27.97 3.86
N ALA A 256 0.89 28.13 2.54
CA ALA A 256 0.41 29.30 1.83
C ALA A 256 -1.12 29.48 1.92
N LEU A 257 -1.90 28.37 1.90
CA LEU A 257 -3.35 28.44 2.15
C LEU A 257 -3.69 28.99 3.52
N ILE A 258 -3.02 28.51 4.56
CA ILE A 258 -3.23 28.97 5.96
C ILE A 258 -2.94 30.46 6.08
N GLU A 259 -1.83 30.91 5.52
CA GLU A 259 -1.44 32.33 5.53
C GLU A 259 -2.41 33.19 4.70
N GLY A 260 -2.80 32.74 3.50
CA GLY A 260 -3.76 33.44 2.65
C GLY A 260 -5.14 33.57 3.29
N ALA A 261 -5.66 32.51 3.91
CA ALA A 261 -6.92 32.54 4.65
C ALA A 261 -6.83 33.49 5.85
N ARG A 262 -5.73 33.46 6.59
CA ARG A 262 -5.48 34.38 7.72
C ARG A 262 -5.45 35.83 7.29
N ALA A 263 -4.80 36.15 6.16
CA ALA A 263 -4.76 37.50 5.61
C ALA A 263 -6.15 38.07 5.27
N ARG A 264 -7.12 37.16 5.01
CA ARG A 264 -8.54 37.50 4.75
C ARG A 264 -9.44 37.39 5.99
N GLY A 265 -8.85 37.27 7.18
CA GLY A 265 -9.55 37.24 8.47
C GLY A 265 -10.17 35.88 8.82
N GLN A 266 -9.94 34.81 8.02
CA GLN A 266 -10.39 33.45 8.32
C GLN A 266 -9.33 32.68 9.07
N ARG A 267 -9.70 32.13 10.23
CA ARG A 267 -8.84 31.20 10.96
C ARG A 267 -9.06 29.78 10.47
N VAL A 268 -8.05 29.20 9.84
CA VAL A 268 -7.97 27.78 9.49
C VAL A 268 -6.76 27.18 10.20
N VAL A 269 -6.85 25.93 10.64
CA VAL A 269 -5.76 25.24 11.32
C VAL A 269 -5.18 24.11 10.45
N LEU A 270 -3.93 23.74 10.74
CA LEU A 270 -3.39 22.49 10.25
C LEU A 270 -4.03 21.34 11.03
N GLY A 271 -4.87 20.53 10.35
CA GLY A 271 -5.59 19.41 10.93
C GLY A 271 -4.70 18.21 11.24
N GLY A 272 -3.55 18.13 10.57
CA GLY A 272 -2.54 17.09 10.73
C GLY A 272 -1.87 16.74 9.42
N THR A 273 -0.96 15.76 9.48
CA THR A 273 -0.31 15.18 8.28
C THR A 273 -0.98 13.85 7.96
N LEU A 274 -1.44 13.65 6.73
CA LEU A 274 -2.04 12.43 6.25
C LEU A 274 -1.02 11.59 5.46
N TYR A 275 -1.20 10.30 5.49
CA TYR A 275 -0.49 9.39 4.59
C TYR A 275 -1.31 9.25 3.30
N SER A 276 -0.80 9.76 2.19
CA SER A 276 -1.42 9.61 0.87
C SER A 276 -0.78 8.45 0.10
N ASP A 277 0.35 8.69 -0.55
CA ASP A 277 1.00 7.75 -1.46
C ASP A 277 2.10 6.92 -0.81
N ALA A 278 2.39 7.18 0.44
CA ALA A 278 3.37 6.43 1.21
C ALA A 278 2.84 6.16 2.62
N MET A 279 3.07 4.95 3.12
CA MET A 279 2.80 4.56 4.51
C MET A 279 3.88 5.11 5.45
N GLY A 280 3.65 5.00 6.74
CA GLY A 280 4.65 5.30 7.75
C GLY A 280 5.82 4.30 7.74
N ARG A 281 6.76 4.51 8.68
CA ARG A 281 8.01 3.74 8.74
C ARG A 281 7.75 2.24 8.87
N PRO A 282 8.43 1.40 8.06
CA PRO A 282 8.35 -0.04 8.17
C PRO A 282 8.62 -0.53 9.60
N GLY A 283 7.83 -1.52 10.05
CA GLY A 283 7.91 -2.06 11.42
C GLY A 283 7.15 -1.26 12.48
N THR A 284 6.61 -0.08 12.15
CA THR A 284 5.68 0.67 13.01
C THR A 284 4.22 0.33 12.67
N TYR A 285 3.27 0.76 13.50
CA TYR A 285 1.85 0.57 13.22
C TYR A 285 1.42 1.28 11.93
N THR A 286 1.79 2.55 11.76
CA THR A 286 1.50 3.31 10.54
C THR A 286 2.27 2.82 9.30
N GLY A 287 3.26 1.97 9.48
CA GLY A 287 3.95 1.21 8.42
C GLY A 287 3.17 0.00 7.92
N THR A 288 1.94 -0.23 8.40
CA THR A 288 0.95 -1.15 7.85
C THR A 288 -0.19 -0.39 7.21
N TYR A 289 -0.87 -0.99 6.25
CA TYR A 289 -2.03 -0.35 5.60
C TYR A 289 -3.13 0.00 6.64
N GLU A 290 -3.44 -0.92 7.56
CA GLU A 290 -4.42 -0.69 8.61
C GLU A 290 -4.04 0.49 9.49
N GLY A 291 -2.78 0.57 9.93
CA GLY A 291 -2.30 1.65 10.78
C GLY A 291 -2.22 3.00 10.07
N MET A 292 -1.88 3.01 8.78
CA MET A 292 -1.91 4.20 7.93
C MET A 292 -3.33 4.76 7.83
N MET A 293 -4.29 3.91 7.48
CA MET A 293 -5.69 4.34 7.33
C MET A 293 -6.34 4.69 8.67
N ASP A 294 -6.05 3.95 9.75
CA ASP A 294 -6.48 4.31 11.11
C ASP A 294 -6.00 5.72 11.47
N HIS A 295 -4.73 6.02 11.23
CA HIS A 295 -4.17 7.36 11.44
C HIS A 295 -4.93 8.42 10.62
N ASN A 296 -5.13 8.19 9.33
CA ASN A 296 -5.82 9.15 8.46
C ASN A 296 -7.27 9.38 8.92
N ILE A 297 -8.03 8.32 9.12
CA ILE A 297 -9.42 8.37 9.57
C ILE A 297 -9.54 9.11 10.91
N THR A 298 -8.71 8.75 11.88
CA THR A 298 -8.70 9.36 13.22
C THR A 298 -8.32 10.83 13.15
N THR A 299 -7.31 11.19 12.35
CA THR A 299 -6.85 12.57 12.17
C THR A 299 -7.90 13.44 11.49
N ILE A 300 -8.51 12.95 10.41
CA ILE A 300 -9.58 13.65 9.69
C ILE A 300 -10.80 13.84 10.61
N ALA A 301 -11.26 12.76 11.27
CA ALA A 301 -12.40 12.83 12.17
C ALA A 301 -12.18 13.89 13.26
N ARG A 302 -11.04 13.85 13.93
CA ARG A 302 -10.71 14.80 15.02
C ARG A 302 -10.68 16.24 14.54
N ALA A 303 -10.08 16.51 13.40
CA ALA A 303 -9.92 17.87 12.89
C ALA A 303 -11.23 18.47 12.34
N LEU A 304 -12.14 17.63 11.84
CA LEU A 304 -13.40 18.07 11.25
C LEU A 304 -14.60 17.97 12.19
N GLY A 305 -14.41 17.52 13.44
CA GLY A 305 -15.47 17.48 14.46
C GLY A 305 -16.19 16.16 14.59
N GLY A 306 -15.58 15.07 14.15
CA GLY A 306 -15.97 13.70 14.45
C GLY A 306 -15.57 13.29 15.88
N ASN A 307 -15.81 12.05 16.23
CA ASN A 307 -15.56 11.54 17.58
C ASN A 307 -14.73 10.25 17.60
N PRO A 308 -13.48 10.27 17.15
CA PRO A 308 -12.64 9.08 17.18
C PRO A 308 -12.09 8.81 18.58
N PRO A 309 -11.79 7.54 18.92
CA PRO A 309 -11.02 7.20 20.11
C PRO A 309 -9.68 7.93 20.16
N ALA A 310 -9.18 8.21 21.36
CA ALA A 310 -7.96 9.02 21.54
C ALA A 310 -6.74 8.41 20.82
N ARG A 311 -6.67 7.07 20.72
CA ARG A 311 -5.56 6.32 20.13
C ARG A 311 -5.97 5.46 18.93
N GLY A 312 -7.06 5.83 18.24
CA GLY A 312 -7.52 5.17 17.02
C GLY A 312 -8.19 3.82 17.24
N LEU A 313 -8.37 3.07 16.15
CA LEU A 313 -9.08 1.80 16.10
C LEU A 313 -8.49 0.72 17.04
N ASN A 314 -7.17 0.61 17.07
CA ASN A 314 -6.45 -0.45 17.77
C ASN A 314 -5.69 0.02 19.02
N ASP A 315 -5.99 1.21 19.53
CA ASP A 315 -5.31 1.84 20.67
C ASP A 315 -3.77 1.94 20.47
N ARG A 316 -3.33 2.27 19.24
CA ARG A 316 -1.92 2.23 18.83
C ARG A 316 -1.38 3.53 18.20
N LEU A 317 -2.25 4.55 18.03
CA LEU A 317 -1.85 5.88 17.55
C LEU A 317 -1.26 6.75 18.66
#